data_bf1e48a2fe066069b843ee5cc2a7cdd5
#
_entry.id   bf1e48a2fe066069b843ee5cc2a7cdd5
#
_cell.length_a   1.000
_cell.length_b   1.000
_cell.length_c   1.000
_cell.angle_alpha   90.00
_cell.angle_beta   90.00
_cell.angle_gamma   90.00
#
_symmetry.space_group_name_H-M   'P 1'
#
loop_
_entity.id
_entity.type
_entity.pdbx_description
1 polymer ?
#
loop_
_entity_poly.entity_id
_entity_poly.type
_entity_poly.pdbx_seq_one_letter_code
_entity_poly.pdbx_strand_id
1 'polypeptide(L)'
;MMKTRNLIGMIAFCLFALAACTPSKESEKTLTVLSWNVWHGGHSKTYPEKGCKGTIDILKKSEADVILMVETYGAAPMVADSLGYSYNLISDNLCIYSRYPIIRKYAFADSISTFNFGGVMIDVNGKPVRVFDTWLHYLPDMRLAPTDKSEEEILAWEMEGTRDEEIHRILAVLRPLLAETDSIPIIMGGDFNVHSHLDWTEATRNLYHHGGAVVDWPVSIAMEKAGFKDSFREMNPDPVASPGVTWLADADSLE
;
A
#
# COMPACT_ATOMS: atom_id res chain seq x y z
N MET A 1 19.52 -96.45 -14.05
CA MET A 1 18.94 -95.45 -14.95
C MET A 1 18.13 -94.47 -14.06
N MET A 2 18.73 -93.35 -13.67
CA MET A 2 18.05 -92.30 -12.85
C MET A 2 17.93 -91.03 -13.68
N LYS A 3 16.71 -90.57 -13.87
CA LYS A 3 16.39 -89.34 -14.55
C LYS A 3 16.50 -88.14 -13.56
N THR A 4 17.41 -87.22 -13.81
CA THR A 4 17.53 -85.93 -13.11
C THR A 4 16.50 -84.98 -13.65
N ARG A 5 15.65 -84.47 -12.79
CA ARG A 5 14.70 -83.36 -13.08
C ARG A 5 15.37 -82.02 -12.68
N ASN A 6 15.56 -81.14 -13.64
CA ASN A 6 16.00 -79.75 -13.44
C ASN A 6 14.86 -78.92 -12.90
N LEU A 7 15.10 -78.33 -11.76
CA LEU A 7 14.18 -77.32 -11.14
C LEU A 7 14.69 -75.95 -11.53
N ILE A 8 13.98 -75.26 -12.42
CA ILE A 8 14.25 -73.86 -12.76
C ILE A 8 13.54 -73.01 -11.76
N GLY A 9 14.29 -72.37 -10.89
CA GLY A 9 13.77 -71.37 -9.96
C GLY A 9 13.57 -70.02 -10.67
N MET A 10 12.33 -69.55 -10.69
CA MET A 10 11.93 -68.25 -11.23
C MET A 10 12.07 -67.21 -10.10
N ILE A 11 13.10 -66.36 -10.18
CA ILE A 11 13.29 -65.25 -9.28
C ILE A 11 12.43 -64.11 -9.80
N ALA A 12 11.33 -63.78 -9.10
CA ALA A 12 10.51 -62.59 -9.36
C ALA A 12 11.20 -61.36 -8.76
N PHE A 13 11.64 -60.47 -9.61
CA PHE A 13 12.23 -59.15 -9.21
C PHE A 13 11.09 -58.16 -9.01
N CYS A 14 10.69 -57.92 -7.77
CA CYS A 14 9.75 -56.82 -7.44
C CYS A 14 10.47 -55.47 -7.50
N LEU A 15 10.31 -54.76 -8.59
CA LEU A 15 10.68 -53.34 -8.70
C LEU A 15 9.69 -52.50 -7.88
N PHE A 16 10.09 -52.09 -6.67
CA PHE A 16 9.43 -51.04 -5.94
C PHE A 16 9.77 -49.69 -6.60
N ALA A 17 8.85 -49.15 -7.36
CA ALA A 17 8.92 -47.77 -7.82
C ALA A 17 8.67 -46.86 -6.63
N LEU A 18 9.72 -46.32 -6.02
CA LEU A 18 9.66 -45.19 -5.11
C LEU A 18 9.23 -43.96 -5.91
N ALA A 19 7.94 -43.68 -5.92
CA ALA A 19 7.44 -42.37 -6.34
C ALA A 19 8.00 -41.32 -5.37
N ALA A 20 9.10 -40.68 -5.76
CA ALA A 20 9.58 -39.50 -5.08
C ALA A 20 8.52 -38.39 -5.24
N CYS A 21 7.71 -38.16 -4.20
CA CYS A 21 6.93 -36.92 -4.08
C CYS A 21 7.94 -35.79 -4.01
N THR A 22 8.24 -35.17 -5.14
CA THR A 22 8.84 -33.85 -5.14
C THR A 22 7.83 -32.93 -4.47
N PRO A 23 8.17 -32.24 -3.37
CA PRO A 23 7.29 -31.24 -2.81
C PRO A 23 7.05 -30.20 -3.91
N SER A 24 5.80 -30.02 -4.31
CA SER A 24 5.40 -28.92 -5.17
C SER A 24 5.89 -27.67 -4.47
N LYS A 25 6.73 -26.88 -5.14
CA LYS A 25 7.14 -25.56 -4.67
C LYS A 25 5.83 -24.79 -4.49
N GLU A 26 5.40 -24.61 -3.24
CA GLU A 26 4.25 -23.81 -2.91
C GLU A 26 4.52 -22.43 -3.55
N SER A 27 3.73 -22.03 -4.53
CA SER A 27 3.91 -20.74 -5.15
C SER A 27 3.81 -19.72 -4.03
N GLU A 28 4.84 -18.91 -3.84
CA GLU A 28 4.80 -17.80 -2.89
C GLU A 28 3.58 -16.96 -3.24
N LYS A 29 2.58 -17.01 -2.37
CA LYS A 29 1.38 -16.21 -2.56
C LYS A 29 1.75 -14.78 -2.22
N THR A 30 1.76 -13.93 -3.21
CA THR A 30 1.94 -12.49 -3.05
C THR A 30 0.65 -11.86 -2.53
N LEU A 31 0.78 -10.85 -1.68
CA LEU A 31 -0.33 -10.00 -1.25
C LEU A 31 -0.29 -8.72 -2.08
N THR A 32 -1.33 -8.49 -2.89
CA THR A 32 -1.44 -7.28 -3.69
C THR A 32 -2.22 -6.22 -2.93
N VAL A 33 -1.59 -5.07 -2.68
CA VAL A 33 -2.18 -3.94 -1.98
C VAL A 33 -2.30 -2.75 -2.93
N LEU A 34 -3.48 -2.17 -3.01
CA LEU A 34 -3.76 -0.94 -3.74
C LEU A 34 -4.05 0.19 -2.76
N SER A 35 -3.38 1.33 -2.91
CA SER A 35 -3.72 2.57 -2.22
C SER A 35 -4.21 3.59 -3.24
N TRP A 36 -5.38 4.20 -2.98
CA TRP A 36 -5.99 5.13 -3.94
C TRP A 36 -6.89 6.15 -3.26
N ASN A 37 -6.59 7.45 -3.44
CA ASN A 37 -7.56 8.51 -3.23
C ASN A 37 -8.48 8.54 -4.45
N VAL A 38 -9.77 8.21 -4.24
CA VAL A 38 -10.75 8.08 -5.34
C VAL A 38 -11.52 9.36 -5.62
N TRP A 39 -11.18 10.44 -4.93
CA TRP A 39 -11.84 11.73 -5.05
C TRP A 39 -13.35 11.65 -4.90
N HIS A 40 -13.87 12.08 -3.74
CA HIS A 40 -15.31 12.13 -3.44
C HIS A 40 -16.08 10.82 -3.73
N GLY A 41 -15.53 9.66 -3.35
CA GLY A 41 -16.16 8.35 -3.57
C GLY A 41 -16.24 7.94 -5.04
N GLY A 42 -15.42 8.55 -5.89
CA GLY A 42 -15.45 8.34 -7.33
C GLY A 42 -16.57 9.10 -8.05
N HIS A 43 -17.21 10.06 -7.37
CA HIS A 43 -18.24 10.89 -7.99
C HIS A 43 -17.63 12.06 -8.74
N SER A 44 -17.59 11.96 -10.09
CA SER A 44 -17.17 13.05 -10.94
C SER A 44 -18.28 14.10 -11.06
N LYS A 45 -17.93 15.40 -10.98
CA LYS A 45 -18.86 16.48 -11.29
C LYS A 45 -19.19 16.56 -12.78
N THR A 46 -18.20 16.21 -13.61
CA THR A 46 -18.31 16.22 -15.07
C THR A 46 -19.08 15.02 -15.62
N TYR A 47 -18.96 13.85 -14.98
CA TYR A 47 -19.60 12.60 -15.40
C TYR A 47 -20.31 11.91 -14.24
N PRO A 48 -21.34 12.53 -13.64
CA PRO A 48 -21.98 12.01 -12.44
C PRO A 48 -22.60 10.62 -12.65
N GLU A 49 -22.98 10.29 -13.87
CA GLU A 49 -23.52 8.97 -14.23
C GLU A 49 -22.48 7.84 -14.23
N LYS A 50 -21.19 8.17 -14.37
CA LYS A 50 -20.09 7.20 -14.31
C LYS A 50 -19.68 6.90 -12.88
N GLY A 51 -19.65 7.92 -12.03
CA GLY A 51 -19.46 7.91 -10.61
C GLY A 51 -18.72 6.70 -10.05
N CYS A 52 -19.24 6.16 -8.99
CA CYS A 52 -18.68 5.02 -8.27
C CYS A 52 -18.53 3.75 -9.13
N LYS A 53 -19.31 3.61 -10.23
CA LYS A 53 -19.20 2.45 -11.12
C LYS A 53 -17.82 2.37 -11.78
N GLY A 54 -17.29 3.49 -12.28
CA GLY A 54 -15.95 3.54 -12.86
C GLY A 54 -14.87 3.13 -11.87
N THR A 55 -14.97 3.63 -10.63
CA THR A 55 -14.10 3.23 -9.53
C THR A 55 -14.16 1.73 -9.28
N ILE A 56 -15.35 1.15 -9.16
CA ILE A 56 -15.55 -0.29 -8.96
C ILE A 56 -14.94 -1.11 -10.11
N ASP A 57 -15.12 -0.68 -11.34
CA ASP A 57 -14.57 -1.37 -12.51
C ASP A 57 -13.03 -1.39 -12.50
N ILE A 58 -12.40 -0.29 -12.06
CA ILE A 58 -10.93 -0.21 -11.88
C ILE A 58 -10.49 -1.13 -10.73
N LEU A 59 -11.17 -1.06 -9.58
CA LEU A 59 -10.84 -1.90 -8.42
C LEU A 59 -10.95 -3.39 -8.75
N LYS A 60 -11.96 -3.81 -9.50
CA LYS A 60 -12.08 -5.21 -9.98
C LYS A 60 -10.91 -5.61 -10.89
N LYS A 61 -10.50 -4.72 -11.79
CA LYS A 61 -9.38 -4.97 -12.72
C LYS A 61 -8.02 -5.01 -12.02
N SER A 62 -7.87 -4.31 -10.89
CA SER A 62 -6.61 -4.30 -10.14
C SER A 62 -6.29 -5.65 -9.52
N GLU A 63 -7.30 -6.50 -9.30
CA GLU A 63 -7.20 -7.78 -8.59
C GLU A 63 -6.54 -7.67 -7.21
N ALA A 64 -6.47 -6.44 -6.64
CA ALA A 64 -5.87 -6.19 -5.34
C ALA A 64 -6.56 -7.03 -4.25
N ASP A 65 -5.78 -7.60 -3.35
CA ASP A 65 -6.28 -8.35 -2.20
C ASP A 65 -6.72 -7.43 -1.07
N VAL A 66 -6.05 -6.29 -0.95
CA VAL A 66 -6.32 -5.25 0.04
C VAL A 66 -6.36 -3.90 -0.67
N ILE A 67 -7.34 -3.07 -0.31
CA ILE A 67 -7.50 -1.74 -0.87
C ILE A 67 -7.56 -0.74 0.28
N LEU A 68 -6.67 0.24 0.24
CA LEU A 68 -6.62 1.41 1.10
C LEU A 68 -7.27 2.55 0.31
N MET A 69 -8.50 2.89 0.65
CA MET A 69 -9.26 3.87 -0.10
C MET A 69 -9.43 5.15 0.71
N VAL A 70 -8.97 6.23 0.12
CA VAL A 70 -9.12 7.58 0.65
C VAL A 70 -10.26 8.30 -0.07
N GLU A 71 -10.95 9.19 0.64
CA GLU A 71 -12.11 9.96 0.17
C GLU A 71 -13.30 9.11 -0.28
N THR A 72 -13.66 8.13 0.53
CA THR A 72 -14.75 7.19 0.22
C THR A 72 -16.14 7.83 0.19
N TYR A 73 -16.40 8.82 1.03
CA TYR A 73 -17.61 9.65 1.14
C TYR A 73 -18.93 8.92 0.80
N GLY A 74 -19.21 7.85 1.57
CA GLY A 74 -20.45 7.08 1.43
C GLY A 74 -20.41 5.94 0.40
N ALA A 75 -19.36 5.81 -0.43
CA ALA A 75 -19.23 4.75 -1.41
C ALA A 75 -18.86 3.38 -0.81
N ALA A 76 -18.38 3.34 0.43
CA ALA A 76 -17.79 2.15 1.05
C ALA A 76 -18.68 0.90 1.00
N PRO A 77 -19.96 0.91 1.36
CA PRO A 77 -20.78 -0.31 1.30
C PRO A 77 -20.96 -0.85 -0.13
N MET A 78 -21.19 0.04 -1.09
CA MET A 78 -21.39 -0.33 -2.49
C MET A 78 -20.13 -0.94 -3.11
N VAL A 79 -18.95 -0.40 -2.78
CA VAL A 79 -17.66 -0.94 -3.21
C VAL A 79 -17.46 -2.34 -2.60
N ALA A 80 -17.66 -2.49 -1.29
CA ALA A 80 -17.51 -3.77 -0.58
C ALA A 80 -18.41 -4.86 -1.18
N ASP A 81 -19.69 -4.55 -1.37
CA ASP A 81 -20.68 -5.48 -1.95
C ASP A 81 -20.30 -5.88 -3.38
N SER A 82 -19.84 -4.91 -4.18
CA SER A 82 -19.45 -5.13 -5.59
C SER A 82 -18.21 -6.00 -5.74
N LEU A 83 -17.30 -5.95 -4.76
CA LEU A 83 -16.07 -6.74 -4.74
C LEU A 83 -16.25 -8.08 -4.00
N GLY A 84 -17.25 -8.18 -3.12
CA GLY A 84 -17.40 -9.29 -2.20
C GLY A 84 -16.32 -9.29 -1.10
N TYR A 85 -15.85 -8.12 -0.68
CA TYR A 85 -14.77 -7.97 0.30
C TYR A 85 -15.32 -7.65 1.69
N SER A 86 -14.60 -8.13 2.71
CA SER A 86 -14.71 -7.56 4.05
C SER A 86 -14.21 -6.12 4.05
N TYR A 87 -14.80 -5.23 4.86
CA TYR A 87 -14.33 -3.86 4.94
C TYR A 87 -14.39 -3.29 6.35
N ASN A 88 -13.58 -2.29 6.59
CA ASN A 88 -13.62 -1.45 7.77
C ASN A 88 -13.69 0.01 7.34
N LEU A 89 -14.86 0.61 7.51
CA LEU A 89 -15.03 2.04 7.39
C LEU A 89 -14.45 2.69 8.64
N ILE A 90 -13.28 3.32 8.52
CA ILE A 90 -12.60 4.01 9.61
C ILE A 90 -13.30 5.34 9.90
N SER A 91 -13.63 6.03 8.82
CA SER A 91 -14.44 7.26 8.79
C SER A 91 -15.04 7.44 7.41
N ASP A 92 -15.80 8.50 7.17
CA ASP A 92 -16.30 8.82 5.82
C ASP A 92 -15.14 9.05 4.82
N ASN A 93 -13.96 9.38 5.30
CA ASN A 93 -12.77 9.60 4.47
C ASN A 93 -12.00 8.31 4.16
N LEU A 94 -11.83 7.41 5.13
CA LEU A 94 -10.93 6.26 5.03
C LEU A 94 -11.67 4.94 5.13
N CYS A 95 -11.38 4.03 4.21
CA CYS A 95 -11.91 2.67 4.23
C CYS A 95 -10.88 1.64 3.75
N ILE A 96 -10.70 0.58 4.53
CA ILE A 96 -9.88 -0.56 4.14
C ILE A 96 -10.79 -1.71 3.72
N TYR A 97 -10.60 -2.22 2.50
CA TYR A 97 -11.25 -3.42 2.00
C TYR A 97 -10.25 -4.56 1.95
N SER A 98 -10.71 -5.76 2.22
CA SER A 98 -9.85 -6.95 2.20
C SER A 98 -10.60 -8.16 1.68
N ARG A 99 -9.95 -8.92 0.80
CA ARG A 99 -10.38 -10.26 0.39
C ARG A 99 -10.28 -11.26 1.55
N TYR A 100 -9.41 -10.96 2.51
CA TYR A 100 -9.16 -11.77 3.69
C TYR A 100 -9.98 -11.30 4.89
N PRO A 101 -10.25 -12.18 5.87
CA PRO A 101 -10.96 -11.79 7.08
C PRO A 101 -10.25 -10.67 7.85
N ILE A 102 -11.01 -9.67 8.28
CA ILE A 102 -10.55 -8.66 9.22
C ILE A 102 -10.72 -9.23 10.63
N ILE A 103 -9.60 -9.44 11.33
CA ILE A 103 -9.58 -10.08 12.66
C ILE A 103 -9.38 -9.08 13.82
N ARG A 104 -8.94 -7.85 13.51
CA ARG A 104 -8.81 -6.76 14.49
C ARG A 104 -8.96 -5.41 13.79
N LYS A 105 -9.52 -4.44 14.51
CA LYS A 105 -9.58 -3.03 14.10
C LYS A 105 -8.70 -2.20 15.01
N TYR A 106 -8.01 -1.22 14.44
CA TYR A 106 -7.20 -0.25 15.15
C TYR A 106 -7.81 1.14 14.99
N ALA A 107 -8.09 1.78 16.11
CA ALA A 107 -8.51 3.16 16.18
C ALA A 107 -7.74 3.85 17.31
N PHE A 108 -7.28 5.05 17.05
CA PHE A 108 -6.44 5.82 17.97
C PHE A 108 -7.07 7.19 18.23
N ALA A 109 -8.39 7.23 18.35
CA ALA A 109 -9.19 8.45 18.40
C ALA A 109 -8.79 9.45 19.49
N ASP A 110 -8.19 8.96 20.57
CA ASP A 110 -7.66 9.83 21.64
C ASP A 110 -6.35 10.55 21.25
N SER A 111 -5.68 10.08 20.21
CA SER A 111 -4.36 10.59 19.79
C SER A 111 -4.39 11.22 18.41
N ILE A 112 -5.20 10.67 17.51
CA ILE A 112 -5.34 11.15 16.14
C ILE A 112 -6.75 10.89 15.62
N SER A 113 -7.27 11.83 14.84
CA SER A 113 -8.60 11.72 14.23
C SER A 113 -8.71 10.48 13.32
N THR A 114 -9.83 9.77 13.41
CA THR A 114 -10.17 8.69 12.47
C THR A 114 -10.38 9.18 11.04
N PHE A 115 -10.55 10.49 10.85
CA PHE A 115 -10.56 11.09 9.52
C PHE A 115 -9.18 11.03 8.85
N ASN A 116 -8.11 11.02 9.66
CA ASN A 116 -6.72 11.05 9.20
C ASN A 116 -6.03 9.69 9.21
N PHE A 117 -6.43 8.77 10.13
CA PHE A 117 -5.68 7.53 10.32
C PHE A 117 -6.50 6.44 11.00
N GLY A 118 -6.24 5.21 10.59
CA GLY A 118 -6.74 3.99 11.24
C GLY A 118 -6.27 2.75 10.50
N GLY A 119 -6.65 1.58 11.02
CA GLY A 119 -6.16 0.35 10.41
C GLY A 119 -6.90 -0.91 10.85
N VAL A 120 -6.46 -2.01 10.29
CA VAL A 120 -6.95 -3.35 10.58
C VAL A 120 -5.79 -4.35 10.69
N MET A 121 -6.07 -5.48 11.32
CA MET A 121 -5.30 -6.70 11.12
C MET A 121 -6.14 -7.66 10.30
N ILE A 122 -5.58 -8.20 9.24
CA ILE A 122 -6.19 -9.22 8.38
C ILE A 122 -5.50 -10.57 8.58
N ASP A 123 -6.24 -11.65 8.35
CA ASP A 123 -5.69 -13.00 8.36
C ASP A 123 -5.46 -13.50 6.93
N VAL A 124 -4.21 -13.44 6.47
CA VAL A 124 -3.82 -13.91 5.15
C VAL A 124 -3.48 -15.41 5.23
N ASN A 125 -4.50 -16.26 5.15
CA ASN A 125 -4.35 -17.73 5.21
C ASN A 125 -3.59 -18.21 6.47
N GLY A 126 -3.96 -17.71 7.64
CA GLY A 126 -3.32 -18.03 8.93
C GLY A 126 -2.12 -17.17 9.27
N LYS A 127 -1.77 -16.20 8.44
CA LYS A 127 -0.69 -15.23 8.69
C LYS A 127 -1.27 -13.84 8.91
N PRO A 128 -1.17 -13.28 10.11
CA PRO A 128 -1.68 -11.93 10.37
C PRO A 128 -0.82 -10.89 9.67
N VAL A 129 -1.47 -9.83 9.15
CA VAL A 129 -0.83 -8.65 8.56
C VAL A 129 -1.55 -7.41 9.08
N ARG A 130 -0.81 -6.43 9.58
CA ARG A 130 -1.34 -5.12 9.98
C ARG A 130 -1.36 -4.19 8.77
N VAL A 131 -2.49 -3.56 8.54
CA VAL A 131 -2.69 -2.66 7.40
C VAL A 131 -3.27 -1.35 7.91
N PHE A 132 -2.66 -0.24 7.54
CA PHE A 132 -3.07 1.10 7.95
C PHE A 132 -3.31 1.99 6.74
N ASP A 133 -4.32 2.84 6.85
CA ASP A 133 -4.69 3.85 5.86
C ASP A 133 -4.60 5.24 6.46
N THR A 134 -4.13 6.22 5.67
CA THR A 134 -3.95 7.59 6.13
C THR A 134 -4.37 8.61 5.08
N TRP A 135 -4.77 9.77 5.56
CA TRP A 135 -4.89 11.01 4.81
C TRP A 135 -4.28 12.12 5.63
N LEU A 136 -3.19 12.72 5.14
CA LEU A 136 -2.62 13.91 5.76
C LEU A 136 -3.23 15.16 5.17
N HIS A 137 -3.21 16.26 5.92
CA HIS A 137 -3.83 17.51 5.48
C HIS A 137 -3.23 18.01 4.17
N TYR A 138 -4.07 18.49 3.25
CA TYR A 138 -3.65 18.87 1.90
C TYR A 138 -2.98 20.25 1.79
N LEU A 139 -3.07 21.09 2.84
CA LEU A 139 -2.45 22.41 2.82
C LEU A 139 -1.13 22.42 3.60
N PRO A 140 -0.17 23.26 3.15
CA PRO A 140 -0.17 24.01 1.90
C PRO A 140 -0.18 23.08 0.68
N ASP A 141 -0.82 23.52 -0.41
CA ASP A 141 -0.98 22.70 -1.62
C ASP A 141 0.35 22.49 -2.32
N MET A 142 0.80 21.24 -2.43
CA MET A 142 2.10 20.88 -3.03
C MET A 142 2.27 21.34 -4.49
N ARG A 143 1.19 21.60 -5.21
CA ARG A 143 1.25 22.19 -6.57
C ARG A 143 1.76 23.64 -6.55
N LEU A 144 1.70 24.29 -5.39
CA LEU A 144 2.12 25.68 -5.18
C LEU A 144 3.47 25.76 -4.44
N ALA A 145 4.19 24.64 -4.32
CA ALA A 145 5.49 24.62 -3.67
C ALA A 145 6.44 25.62 -4.34
N PRO A 146 7.10 26.51 -3.57
CA PRO A 146 7.96 27.56 -4.12
C PRO A 146 9.31 27.00 -4.54
N THR A 147 9.33 26.19 -5.62
CA THR A 147 10.48 25.43 -6.08
C THR A 147 11.64 26.29 -6.59
N ASP A 148 11.44 27.60 -6.74
CA ASP A 148 12.46 28.60 -7.08
C ASP A 148 13.20 29.14 -5.85
N LYS A 149 12.85 28.69 -4.65
CA LYS A 149 13.43 29.09 -3.37
C LYS A 149 14.47 28.10 -2.87
N SER A 150 15.17 28.49 -1.79
CA SER A 150 16.05 27.57 -1.08
C SER A 150 15.26 26.44 -0.40
N GLU A 151 15.92 25.33 -0.14
CA GLU A 151 15.32 24.22 0.61
C GLU A 151 14.75 24.70 1.96
N GLU A 152 15.48 25.56 2.68
CA GLU A 152 15.04 26.09 3.98
C GLU A 152 13.71 26.89 3.84
N GLU A 153 13.56 27.70 2.80
CA GLU A 153 12.34 28.45 2.53
C GLU A 153 11.18 27.53 2.12
N ILE A 154 11.48 26.48 1.33
CA ILE A 154 10.48 25.46 0.93
C ILE A 154 9.99 24.71 2.17
N LEU A 155 10.88 24.27 3.03
CA LEU A 155 10.55 23.56 4.27
C LEU A 155 9.80 24.47 5.25
N ALA A 156 10.16 25.74 5.35
CA ALA A 156 9.43 26.72 6.16
C ALA A 156 7.98 26.91 5.66
N TRP A 157 7.79 26.95 4.34
CA TRP A 157 6.46 26.99 3.73
C TRP A 157 5.67 25.70 3.98
N GLU A 158 6.30 24.52 3.88
CA GLU A 158 5.66 23.24 4.19
C GLU A 158 5.18 23.18 5.64
N MET A 159 5.98 23.68 6.57
CA MET A 159 5.67 23.73 8.00
C MET A 159 4.57 24.73 8.39
N GLU A 160 4.03 25.53 7.47
CA GLU A 160 2.79 26.27 7.69
C GLU A 160 1.57 25.34 7.79
N GLY A 161 1.71 24.10 7.30
CA GLY A 161 0.71 23.04 7.40
C GLY A 161 0.82 22.22 8.67
N THR A 162 0.15 21.06 8.66
CA THR A 162 0.08 20.16 9.82
C THR A 162 0.58 18.75 9.53
N ARG A 163 1.04 18.48 8.30
CA ARG A 163 1.42 17.12 7.87
C ARG A 163 2.54 16.48 8.69
N ASP A 164 3.55 17.28 9.03
CA ASP A 164 4.65 16.82 9.87
C ASP A 164 4.20 16.50 11.30
N GLU A 165 3.32 17.32 11.90
CA GLU A 165 2.71 16.99 13.20
C GLU A 165 1.84 15.74 13.11
N GLU A 166 1.04 15.60 12.06
CA GLU A 166 0.15 14.46 11.86
C GLU A 166 0.94 13.17 11.72
N ILE A 167 1.98 13.14 10.87
CA ILE A 167 2.80 11.94 10.73
C ILE A 167 3.54 11.59 12.03
N HIS A 168 4.01 12.56 12.79
CA HIS A 168 4.64 12.30 14.09
C HIS A 168 3.66 11.70 15.10
N ARG A 169 2.39 12.16 15.13
CA ARG A 169 1.33 11.57 15.97
C ARG A 169 1.01 10.13 15.53
N ILE A 170 0.91 9.88 14.20
CA ILE A 170 0.71 8.53 13.65
C ILE A 170 1.86 7.61 14.06
N LEU A 171 3.11 8.03 13.87
CA LEU A 171 4.27 7.24 14.23
C LEU A 171 4.36 7.00 15.74
N ALA A 172 3.91 7.95 16.56
CA ALA A 172 3.84 7.78 18.02
C ALA A 172 2.88 6.64 18.42
N VAL A 173 1.69 6.56 17.80
CA VAL A 173 0.73 5.48 18.09
C VAL A 173 1.12 4.14 17.46
N LEU A 174 1.92 4.16 16.38
CA LEU A 174 2.46 2.94 15.76
C LEU A 174 3.71 2.40 16.47
N ARG A 175 4.44 3.24 17.23
CA ARG A 175 5.68 2.86 17.90
C ARG A 175 5.60 1.55 18.70
N PRO A 176 4.56 1.29 19.51
CA PRO A 176 4.43 0.02 20.22
C PRO A 176 4.37 -1.18 19.26
N LEU A 177 3.64 -1.05 18.14
CA LEU A 177 3.48 -2.11 17.14
C LEU A 177 4.77 -2.35 16.34
N LEU A 178 5.52 -1.27 16.06
CA LEU A 178 6.83 -1.34 15.39
C LEU A 178 7.91 -1.97 16.29
N ALA A 179 7.77 -1.80 17.61
CA ALA A 179 8.69 -2.38 18.59
C ALA A 179 8.39 -3.85 18.93
N GLU A 180 7.22 -4.36 18.54
CA GLU A 180 6.85 -5.75 18.77
C GLU A 180 7.74 -6.69 17.95
N THR A 181 8.22 -7.76 18.59
CA THR A 181 9.07 -8.77 17.94
C THR A 181 8.27 -9.95 17.39
N ASP A 182 6.96 -9.76 17.23
CA ASP A 182 6.04 -10.81 16.79
C ASP A 182 6.15 -11.16 15.30
N SER A 183 6.97 -10.42 14.56
CA SER A 183 7.18 -10.57 13.11
C SER A 183 5.92 -10.37 12.28
N ILE A 184 4.88 -9.70 12.81
CA ILE A 184 3.69 -9.36 12.03
C ILE A 184 4.02 -8.14 11.17
N PRO A 185 3.99 -8.26 9.83
CA PRO A 185 4.31 -7.15 8.96
C PRO A 185 3.29 -6.01 9.10
N ILE A 186 3.79 -4.78 8.91
CA ILE A 186 2.97 -3.57 8.90
C ILE A 186 3.05 -2.97 7.50
N ILE A 187 1.89 -2.78 6.87
CA ILE A 187 1.73 -2.08 5.61
C ILE A 187 0.98 -0.79 5.91
N MET A 188 1.49 0.33 5.44
CA MET A 188 0.84 1.63 5.55
C MET A 188 0.80 2.28 4.17
N GLY A 189 -0.36 2.78 3.79
CA GLY A 189 -0.59 3.53 2.58
C GLY A 189 -1.60 4.65 2.82
N GLY A 190 -2.03 5.30 1.75
CA GLY A 190 -2.98 6.40 1.80
C GLY A 190 -2.52 7.58 0.97
N ASP A 191 -3.13 8.74 1.22
CA ASP A 191 -2.76 10.02 0.62
C ASP A 191 -2.00 10.88 1.62
N PHE A 192 -0.69 10.92 1.47
CA PHE A 192 0.19 11.71 2.34
C PHE A 192 0.18 13.21 1.99
N ASN A 193 -0.40 13.60 0.87
CA ASN A 193 -0.49 14.97 0.39
C ASN A 193 0.86 15.72 0.37
N VAL A 194 1.96 15.00 0.18
CA VAL A 194 3.32 15.55 0.14
C VAL A 194 4.22 14.68 -0.74
N HIS A 195 5.26 15.27 -1.25
CA HIS A 195 6.29 14.58 -2.02
C HIS A 195 7.19 13.69 -1.15
N SER A 196 7.93 12.78 -1.79
CA SER A 196 8.97 11.98 -1.14
C SER A 196 10.35 12.62 -1.32
N HIS A 197 11.16 12.65 -0.25
CA HIS A 197 12.57 13.07 -0.34
C HIS A 197 13.37 12.16 -1.29
N LEU A 198 12.94 10.90 -1.49
CA LEU A 198 13.57 9.95 -2.40
C LEU A 198 13.38 10.30 -3.88
N ASP A 199 12.44 11.18 -4.18
CA ASP A 199 12.17 11.71 -5.53
C ASP A 199 12.80 13.09 -5.76
N TRP A 200 13.01 13.89 -4.71
CA TRP A 200 13.52 15.26 -4.79
C TRP A 200 15.01 15.34 -4.51
N THR A 201 15.79 14.71 -5.37
CA THR A 201 17.25 14.51 -5.24
C THR A 201 18.07 15.40 -6.18
N GLU A 202 19.39 15.45 -6.01
CA GLU A 202 20.29 16.11 -6.96
C GLU A 202 20.12 15.61 -8.40
N ALA A 203 19.82 14.31 -8.58
CA ALA A 203 19.64 13.73 -9.91
C ALA A 203 18.35 14.20 -10.60
N THR A 204 17.33 14.55 -9.83
CA THR A 204 16.00 14.93 -10.34
C THR A 204 15.72 16.43 -10.25
N ARG A 205 16.61 17.23 -9.66
CA ARG A 205 16.39 18.66 -9.37
C ARG A 205 15.87 19.50 -10.54
N ASN A 206 16.30 19.18 -11.77
CA ASN A 206 15.88 19.90 -12.98
C ASN A 206 14.84 19.11 -13.82
N LEU A 207 14.25 18.06 -13.24
CA LEU A 207 13.23 17.22 -13.87
C LEU A 207 11.90 17.36 -13.11
N TYR A 208 10.83 16.85 -13.69
CA TYR A 208 9.53 16.67 -13.03
C TYR A 208 9.01 17.92 -12.31
N HIS A 209 9.29 19.11 -12.83
CA HIS A 209 8.89 20.43 -12.27
C HIS A 209 9.50 20.75 -10.89
N HIS A 210 10.63 20.13 -10.51
CA HIS A 210 11.30 20.42 -9.22
C HIS A 210 11.95 21.81 -9.18
N GLY A 211 12.04 22.54 -10.31
CA GLY A 211 12.48 23.93 -10.34
C GLY A 211 13.94 24.18 -9.93
N GLY A 212 14.76 23.12 -9.83
CA GLY A 212 16.12 23.17 -9.33
C GLY A 212 16.25 22.82 -7.85
N ALA A 213 15.13 22.56 -7.16
CA ALA A 213 15.13 22.23 -5.75
C ALA A 213 15.54 20.77 -5.48
N VAL A 214 16.21 20.59 -4.34
CA VAL A 214 16.44 19.31 -3.67
C VAL A 214 15.84 19.49 -2.28
N VAL A 215 14.96 18.59 -1.85
CA VAL A 215 14.19 18.79 -0.61
C VAL A 215 14.07 17.51 0.19
N ASP A 216 14.51 17.58 1.43
CA ASP A 216 14.32 16.53 2.45
C ASP A 216 12.94 16.62 3.07
N TRP A 217 11.91 16.20 2.34
CA TRP A 217 10.51 16.30 2.77
C TRP A 217 10.27 15.61 4.12
N PRO A 218 9.78 16.33 5.16
CA PRO A 218 9.76 15.86 6.55
C PRO A 218 8.97 14.59 6.77
N VAL A 219 7.83 14.43 6.09
CA VAL A 219 6.94 13.26 6.26
C VAL A 219 7.63 11.98 5.83
N SER A 220 8.22 11.95 4.63
CA SER A 220 8.90 10.76 4.10
C SER A 220 10.19 10.44 4.88
N ILE A 221 10.92 11.46 5.33
CA ILE A 221 12.07 11.31 6.24
C ILE A 221 11.63 10.70 7.58
N ALA A 222 10.50 11.15 8.16
CA ALA A 222 9.99 10.61 9.41
C ALA A 222 9.60 9.12 9.27
N MET A 223 8.97 8.74 8.15
CA MET A 223 8.61 7.37 7.84
C MET A 223 9.84 6.46 7.73
N GLU A 224 10.86 6.90 6.99
CA GLU A 224 12.12 6.16 6.87
C GLU A 224 12.82 5.98 8.22
N LYS A 225 12.94 7.04 9.02
CA LYS A 225 13.52 6.99 10.37
C LYS A 225 12.75 6.08 11.33
N ALA A 226 11.44 5.89 11.11
CA ALA A 226 10.64 4.96 11.87
C ALA A 226 10.82 3.49 11.42
N GLY A 227 11.58 3.24 10.34
CA GLY A 227 11.88 1.90 9.82
C GLY A 227 10.96 1.45 8.68
N PHE A 228 10.07 2.30 8.19
CA PHE A 228 9.31 2.02 6.99
C PHE A 228 10.21 2.10 5.75
N LYS A 229 9.89 1.28 4.75
CA LYS A 229 10.54 1.30 3.45
C LYS A 229 9.53 1.72 2.40
N ASP A 230 9.95 2.61 1.51
CA ASP A 230 9.17 2.95 0.34
C ASP A 230 9.23 1.80 -0.66
N SER A 231 8.12 1.06 -0.79
CA SER A 231 8.04 -0.13 -1.64
C SER A 231 8.26 0.18 -3.13
N PHE A 232 7.87 1.38 -3.59
CA PHE A 232 8.11 1.78 -4.97
C PHE A 232 9.60 2.03 -5.20
N ARG A 233 10.28 2.76 -4.30
CA ARG A 233 11.71 3.03 -4.39
C ARG A 233 12.58 1.80 -4.19
N GLU A 234 12.18 0.85 -3.33
CA GLU A 234 12.88 -0.44 -3.21
C GLU A 234 12.93 -1.20 -4.55
N MET A 235 11.86 -1.12 -5.35
CA MET A 235 11.77 -1.79 -6.65
C MET A 235 12.27 -0.95 -7.81
N ASN A 236 12.24 0.38 -7.67
CA ASN A 236 12.61 1.35 -8.70
C ASN A 236 13.60 2.38 -8.11
N PRO A 237 14.86 1.98 -7.84
CA PRO A 237 15.80 2.80 -7.07
C PRO A 237 16.29 4.05 -7.80
N ASP A 238 16.11 4.14 -9.12
CA ASP A 238 16.50 5.31 -9.91
C ASP A 238 15.31 6.26 -10.13
N PRO A 239 15.24 7.40 -9.40
CA PRO A 239 14.16 8.36 -9.53
C PRO A 239 14.13 9.10 -10.87
N VAL A 240 15.23 9.09 -11.63
CA VAL A 240 15.28 9.68 -12.97
C VAL A 240 14.57 8.78 -13.96
N ALA A 241 14.84 7.49 -13.92
CA ALA A 241 14.24 6.52 -14.83
C ALA A 241 12.78 6.19 -14.45
N SER A 242 12.44 6.28 -13.17
CA SER A 242 11.12 5.89 -12.63
C SER A 242 10.65 6.94 -11.62
N PRO A 243 10.10 8.08 -12.08
CA PRO A 243 9.58 9.08 -11.15
C PRO A 243 8.41 8.52 -10.33
N GLY A 244 8.40 8.83 -9.03
CA GLY A 244 7.35 8.41 -8.09
C GLY A 244 6.10 9.29 -8.13
N VAL A 245 5.72 9.79 -9.30
CA VAL A 245 4.58 10.70 -9.47
C VAL A 245 3.28 9.92 -9.44
N THR A 246 2.44 10.16 -8.44
CA THR A 246 1.11 9.57 -8.29
C THR A 246 -0.02 10.59 -8.49
N TRP A 247 0.29 11.87 -8.41
CA TRP A 247 -0.61 12.97 -8.76
C TRP A 247 -0.02 13.70 -9.96
N LEU A 248 -0.77 13.75 -11.06
CA LEU A 248 -0.35 14.49 -12.24
C LEU A 248 -0.56 15.99 -12.00
N ALA A 249 0.49 16.79 -12.13
CA ALA A 249 0.40 18.25 -12.03
C ALA A 249 -0.53 18.88 -13.08
N ASP A 250 -0.73 18.16 -14.20
CA ASP A 250 -1.58 18.55 -15.33
C ASP A 250 -2.94 17.83 -15.31
N ALA A 251 -3.48 17.51 -14.13
CA ALA A 251 -4.85 16.97 -14.03
C ALA A 251 -5.88 17.90 -14.68
N ASP A 252 -5.60 19.20 -14.79
CA ASP A 252 -6.40 20.18 -15.54
C ASP A 252 -6.42 19.92 -17.05
N SER A 253 -5.50 19.11 -17.57
CA SER A 253 -5.47 18.69 -18.99
C SER A 253 -6.32 17.44 -19.28
N LEU A 254 -6.92 16.84 -18.25
CA LEU A 254 -7.80 15.68 -18.36
C LEU A 254 -9.29 16.02 -18.16
N GLU A 255 -9.63 17.30 -17.97
CA GLU A 255 -11.01 17.80 -17.95
C GLU A 255 -11.53 18.15 -19.36
#